data_370eda28f949da541a8aa4a2cee94c71
#
_entry.id   370eda28f949da541a8aa4a2cee94c71
#
_cell.length_a   1.000
_cell.length_b   1.000
_cell.length_c   1.000
_cell.angle_alpha   90.00
_cell.angle_beta   90.00
_cell.angle_gamma   90.00
#
_symmetry.space_group_name_H-M   'P 1'
#
loop_
_entity.id
_entity.type
_entity.pdbx_description
1 polymer ?
#
loop_
_entity_poly.entity_id
_entity_poly.type
_entity_poly.pdbx_seq_one_letter_code
_entity_poly.pdbx_strand_id
1 'polypeptide(L)'
;MDKYTLYTTAEECAEVSQNIMKVLRFGLDTVSPVDGVSNKHKLAEEVGQLQYCLHRMARELDLDKVTIQDCYDAKLTTWNKWKAYYDH
;
A
#
# COMPACT_ATOMS: atom_id res chain seq x y z
N MET A 1 -18.05 7.74 -14.42
CA MET A 1 -17.01 7.25 -13.47
C MET A 1 -17.61 6.18 -12.58
N ASP A 2 -16.92 5.08 -12.44
CA ASP A 2 -17.38 3.97 -11.62
C ASP A 2 -16.98 4.18 -10.16
N LYS A 3 -17.98 4.46 -9.33
CA LYS A 3 -17.76 4.65 -7.89
C LYS A 3 -17.22 3.41 -7.20
N TYR A 4 -17.50 2.22 -7.75
CA TYR A 4 -17.00 0.97 -7.18
C TYR A 4 -15.47 0.94 -7.13
N THR A 5 -14.81 1.39 -8.21
CA THR A 5 -13.35 1.43 -8.26
C THR A 5 -12.78 2.35 -7.17
N LEU A 6 -13.41 3.51 -6.96
CA LEU A 6 -12.96 4.46 -5.92
C LEU A 6 -13.17 3.91 -4.52
N TYR A 7 -14.35 3.35 -4.23
CA TYR A 7 -14.62 2.74 -2.92
C TYR A 7 -13.68 1.58 -2.63
N THR A 8 -13.51 0.69 -3.60
CA THR A 8 -12.66 -0.49 -3.44
C THR A 8 -11.20 -0.09 -3.23
N THR A 9 -10.72 0.90 -3.98
CA THR A 9 -9.35 1.39 -3.83
C THR A 9 -9.14 1.98 -2.43
N ALA A 10 -10.10 2.78 -1.96
CA ALA A 10 -10.02 3.35 -0.62
C ALA A 10 -10.01 2.26 0.47
N GLU A 11 -10.85 1.23 0.32
CA GLU A 11 -10.88 0.08 1.24
C GLU A 11 -9.55 -0.66 1.25
N GLU A 12 -8.96 -0.90 0.08
CA GLU A 12 -7.66 -1.58 -0.01
C GLU A 12 -6.53 -0.76 0.61
N CYS A 13 -6.57 0.56 0.51
CA CYS A 13 -5.63 1.43 1.22
C CYS A 13 -5.74 1.22 2.73
N ALA A 14 -6.96 1.13 3.25
CA ALA A 14 -7.21 0.90 4.67
C ALA A 14 -6.73 -0.48 5.11
N GLU A 15 -6.95 -1.51 4.28
CA GLU A 15 -6.50 -2.88 4.56
C GLU A 15 -4.97 -2.96 4.65
N VAL A 16 -4.25 -2.30 3.74
CA VAL A 16 -2.79 -2.25 3.79
C VAL A 16 -2.34 -1.56 5.10
N SER A 17 -2.97 -0.45 5.46
CA SER A 17 -2.66 0.26 6.71
C SER A 17 -2.85 -0.65 7.93
N GLN A 18 -3.95 -1.40 7.99
CA GLN A 18 -4.22 -2.34 9.09
C GLN A 18 -3.16 -3.43 9.16
N ASN A 19 -2.76 -3.98 8.02
CA ASN A 19 -1.74 -5.03 7.99
C ASN A 19 -0.37 -4.51 8.39
N ILE A 20 -0.02 -3.28 8.03
CA ILE A 20 1.21 -2.62 8.50
C ILE A 20 1.19 -2.50 10.02
N MET A 21 0.07 -2.10 10.60
CA MET A 21 -0.06 -1.97 12.06
C MET A 21 0.06 -3.32 12.76
N LYS A 22 -0.45 -4.40 12.17
CA LYS A 22 -0.28 -5.75 12.71
C LYS A 22 1.18 -6.18 12.70
N VAL A 23 1.90 -5.86 11.63
CA VAL A 23 3.34 -6.13 11.55
C VAL A 23 4.09 -5.39 12.65
N LEU A 24 3.75 -4.12 12.87
CA LEU A 24 4.40 -3.31 13.92
C LEU A 24 4.11 -3.84 15.32
N ARG A 25 2.90 -4.32 15.57
CA ARG A 25 2.50 -4.83 16.89
C ARG A 25 3.00 -6.24 17.16
N PHE A 26 2.95 -7.12 16.18
CA PHE A 26 3.11 -8.54 16.38
C PHE A 26 4.29 -9.16 15.63
N GLY A 27 4.90 -8.44 14.69
CA GLY A 27 6.02 -8.90 13.89
C GLY A 27 5.61 -9.49 12.54
N LEU A 28 6.57 -9.51 11.61
CA LEU A 28 6.36 -10.02 10.25
C LEU A 28 6.04 -11.51 10.23
N ASP A 29 6.74 -12.28 11.05
CA ASP A 29 6.70 -13.74 10.99
C ASP A 29 5.62 -14.34 11.89
N THR A 30 4.91 -13.51 12.64
CA THR A 30 3.83 -13.97 13.50
C THR A 30 2.69 -14.55 12.66
N VAL A 31 2.26 -15.74 13.04
CA VAL A 31 1.25 -16.51 12.33
C VAL A 31 -0.08 -16.39 13.06
N SER A 32 -1.15 -16.15 12.30
CA SER A 32 -2.50 -16.10 12.85
C SER A 32 -2.90 -17.47 13.40
N PRO A 33 -3.44 -17.56 14.63
CA PRO A 33 -3.94 -18.82 15.16
C PRO A 33 -5.19 -19.32 14.45
N VAL A 34 -5.85 -18.46 13.67
CA VAL A 34 -7.09 -18.80 12.97
C VAL A 34 -6.83 -19.54 11.66
N ASP A 35 -5.91 -19.04 10.83
CA ASP A 35 -5.68 -19.56 9.47
C ASP A 35 -4.26 -20.02 9.21
N GLY A 36 -3.34 -19.85 10.15
CA GLY A 36 -1.95 -20.26 9.99
C GLY A 36 -1.15 -19.41 9.02
N VAL A 37 -1.65 -18.24 8.63
CA VAL A 37 -1.01 -17.36 7.66
C VAL A 37 -0.21 -16.28 8.39
N SER A 38 1.04 -16.04 7.95
CA SER A 38 1.90 -15.02 8.55
C SER A 38 1.44 -13.61 8.20
N ASN A 39 1.78 -12.64 9.05
CA ASN A 39 1.52 -11.23 8.78
C ASN A 39 2.24 -10.77 7.51
N LYS A 40 3.43 -11.28 7.26
CA LYS A 40 4.19 -10.99 6.04
C LYS A 40 3.43 -11.42 4.80
N HIS A 41 2.85 -12.61 4.81
CA HIS A 41 2.10 -13.14 3.66
C HIS A 41 0.82 -12.32 3.43
N LYS A 42 0.10 -12.02 4.51
CA LYS A 42 -1.12 -11.19 4.42
C LYS A 42 -0.82 -9.81 3.88
N LEU A 43 0.27 -9.20 4.32
CA LEU A 43 0.68 -7.89 3.81
C LEU A 43 1.01 -7.97 2.32
N ALA A 44 1.68 -9.02 1.87
CA ALA A 44 1.98 -9.21 0.45
C ALA A 44 0.71 -9.33 -0.38
N GLU A 45 -0.30 -10.08 0.10
CA GLU A 45 -1.59 -10.19 -0.59
C GLU A 45 -2.28 -8.83 -0.74
N GLU A 46 -2.31 -8.05 0.34
CA GLU A 46 -2.96 -6.73 0.34
C GLU A 46 -2.21 -5.73 -0.54
N VAL A 47 -0.89 -5.79 -0.56
CA VAL A 47 -0.08 -4.94 -1.46
C VAL A 47 -0.43 -5.23 -2.92
N GLY A 48 -0.52 -6.51 -3.30
CA GLY A 48 -0.88 -6.88 -4.67
C GLY A 48 -2.28 -6.38 -5.05
N GLN A 49 -3.24 -6.55 -4.16
CA GLN A 49 -4.61 -6.08 -4.38
C GLN A 49 -4.67 -4.55 -4.52
N LEU A 50 -3.94 -3.83 -3.68
CA LEU A 50 -3.88 -2.37 -3.75
C LEU A 50 -3.21 -1.91 -5.05
N GLN A 51 -2.13 -2.55 -5.47
CA GLN A 51 -1.46 -2.20 -6.72
C GLN A 51 -2.40 -2.29 -7.92
N TYR A 52 -3.20 -3.35 -7.99
CA TYR A 52 -4.20 -3.48 -9.06
C TYR A 52 -5.24 -2.37 -8.99
N CYS A 53 -5.77 -2.11 -7.81
CA CYS A 53 -6.79 -1.06 -7.62
C CYS A 53 -6.26 0.32 -8.00
N LEU A 54 -5.03 0.66 -7.60
CA LEU A 54 -4.41 1.94 -7.94
C LEU A 54 -4.22 2.07 -9.45
N HIS A 55 -3.75 1.02 -10.09
CA HIS A 55 -3.54 1.01 -11.54
C HIS A 55 -4.87 1.20 -12.28
N ARG A 56 -5.90 0.49 -11.87
CA ARG A 56 -7.22 0.59 -12.47
C ARG A 56 -7.85 1.96 -12.26
N MET A 57 -7.76 2.49 -11.06
CA MET A 57 -8.27 3.83 -10.73
C MET A 57 -7.59 4.90 -11.59
N ALA A 58 -6.28 4.85 -11.69
CA ALA A 58 -5.51 5.81 -12.49
C ALA A 58 -5.95 5.79 -13.96
N ARG A 59 -6.21 4.61 -14.50
CA ARG A 59 -6.66 4.44 -15.89
C ARG A 59 -8.08 4.95 -16.09
N GLU A 60 -9.01 4.58 -15.20
CA GLU A 60 -10.42 4.98 -15.31
C GLU A 60 -10.62 6.49 -15.16
N LEU A 61 -9.83 7.12 -14.30
CA LEU A 61 -9.88 8.58 -14.08
C LEU A 61 -8.97 9.35 -15.03
N ASP A 62 -8.27 8.66 -15.90
CA ASP A 62 -7.30 9.25 -16.82
C ASP A 62 -6.31 10.17 -16.10
N LEU A 63 -5.76 9.68 -14.99
CA LEU A 63 -4.75 10.42 -14.24
C LEU A 63 -3.47 10.53 -15.06
N ASP A 64 -2.83 11.69 -14.97
CA ASP A 64 -1.64 11.97 -15.76
C ASP A 64 -0.48 11.05 -15.39
N LYS A 65 -0.07 10.22 -16.34
CA LYS A 65 1.00 9.23 -16.15
C LYS A 65 2.35 9.89 -15.88
N VAL A 66 2.60 11.04 -16.50
CA VAL A 66 3.85 11.77 -16.30
C VAL A 66 3.91 12.30 -14.88
N THR A 67 2.82 12.86 -14.38
CA THR A 67 2.74 13.35 -13.00
C THR A 67 2.97 12.20 -12.01
N ILE A 68 2.32 11.05 -12.23
CA ILE A 68 2.48 9.88 -11.36
C ILE A 68 3.95 9.45 -11.33
N GLN A 69 4.58 9.33 -12.50
CA GLN A 69 5.97 8.89 -12.58
C GLN A 69 6.92 9.91 -11.96
N ASP A 70 6.72 11.20 -12.23
CA ASP A 70 7.56 12.26 -11.66
C ASP A 70 7.48 12.28 -10.15
N CYS A 71 6.29 12.11 -9.59
CA CYS A 71 6.11 12.07 -8.14
C CYS A 71 6.69 10.81 -7.52
N TYR A 72 6.60 9.68 -8.22
CA TYR A 72 7.25 8.43 -7.80
C TYR A 72 8.76 8.64 -7.71
N ASP A 73 9.36 9.22 -8.76
CA ASP A 73 10.81 9.45 -8.80
C ASP A 73 11.25 10.46 -7.74
N ALA A 74 10.48 11.53 -7.53
CA ALA A 74 10.75 12.52 -6.50
C ALA A 74 10.69 11.90 -5.10
N LYS A 75 9.77 10.98 -4.87
CA LYS A 75 9.66 10.28 -3.58
C LYS A 75 10.91 9.47 -3.28
N LEU A 76 11.47 8.83 -4.29
CA LEU A 76 12.73 8.10 -4.15
C LEU A 76 13.85 9.05 -3.66
N THR A 77 13.95 10.25 -4.24
CA THR A 77 14.95 11.25 -3.86
C THR A 77 14.77 11.72 -2.41
N THR A 78 13.53 11.96 -1.98
CA THR A 78 13.24 12.49 -0.63
C THR A 78 13.20 11.42 0.45
N TRP A 79 13.10 10.14 0.06
CA TRP A 79 12.95 9.04 0.99
C TRP A 79 14.06 9.00 2.05
N ASN A 80 15.30 9.00 1.61
CA ASN A 80 16.45 8.91 2.51
C ASN A 80 16.57 10.15 3.41
N LYS A 81 16.21 11.32 2.90
CA LYS A 81 16.22 12.56 3.67
C LYS A 81 15.28 12.45 4.89
N TRP A 82 14.03 12.02 4.68
CA TRP A 82 13.07 11.91 5.77
C TRP A 82 13.34 10.73 6.67
N LYS A 83 13.88 9.65 6.13
CA LYS A 83 14.29 8.49 6.91
C LYS A 83 15.34 8.86 7.96
N ALA A 84 16.28 9.71 7.61
CA ALA A 84 17.33 10.16 8.53
C ALA A 84 16.74 10.86 9.77
N TYR A 85 15.65 11.62 9.60
CA TYR A 85 14.96 12.24 10.74
C TYR A 85 14.23 11.21 11.59
N TYR A 86 13.64 10.23 10.98
CA TYR A 86 12.86 9.22 11.70
C TYR A 86 13.73 8.24 12.48
N ASP A 87 14.91 7.91 11.97
CA ASP A 87 15.82 6.92 12.57
C ASP A 87 16.61 7.48 13.78
N HIS A 88 16.36 8.71 14.20
CA HIS A 88 16.94 9.26 15.44
C HIS A 88 16.36 8.57 16.70
#